data_e58afb3802aee0b96d506af86eecb132
#
_entry.id   e58afb3802aee0b96d506af86eecb132
#
_cell.length_a   1.000
_cell.length_b   1.000
_cell.length_c   1.000
_cell.angle_alpha   90.00
_cell.angle_beta   90.00
_cell.angle_gamma   90.00
#
_symmetry.space_group_name_H-M   'P 1'
#
loop_
_entity.id
_entity.type
_entity.pdbx_description
1 polymer ?
#
loop_
_entity_poly.entity_id
_entity_poly.type
_entity_poly.pdbx_seq_one_letter_code
_entity_poly.pdbx_strand_id
1 'polypeptide(L)'
;MISQSERERIIALIKREVVPAIGCTEPVAVALCVAKATEVLGCRPEAITAQLSANILKNAMGVGIPGTGMIGLPIAIALGALKGKSEYGLEVLKDITPESVEEGKQMIAGQGIKIELKKDIEEKLYIEVTCTAGKDTATAIISGGHTNFVYAERNGEVLFDHREKAGAEADVEEVDLNLKKVYDFATTAPLDEIRFILEAKRLNLQAAERSFQGNYGHELGKMLRSSQQEQHIMGSNTFTHILSYTSAACDARMAGAMIPVMSNSGSGNQGIAATLPVVVFAQENHKSEEELIRALILSHLTAIYIKQNLGRLSALCGCVVAATGSSCGITYLMGGEYKQVAYAVQNMIANLTGMICDGAKPSCALKLTSGVSTAVFSAILAMEGKCVTSVEGIIEDNVDFSIRNLTKIGSEGMNETDKLVLDIMTHKHCD
;
A
#
# COMPACT_ATOMS: atom_id res chain seq x y z
N MET A 1 29.90 -4.49 -11.66
CA MET A 1 29.71 -4.66 -10.21
C MET A 1 29.20 -3.35 -9.62
N ILE A 2 28.19 -3.40 -8.79
CA ILE A 2 27.61 -2.24 -8.10
C ILE A 2 28.65 -1.73 -7.08
N SER A 3 28.95 -0.42 -7.09
CA SER A 3 29.92 0.20 -6.16
C SER A 3 29.38 0.19 -4.73
N GLN A 4 30.25 0.34 -3.74
CA GLN A 4 29.82 0.41 -2.34
C GLN A 4 28.85 1.57 -2.09
N SER A 5 29.16 2.75 -2.59
CA SER A 5 28.30 3.96 -2.46
C SER A 5 26.91 3.73 -3.09
N GLU A 6 26.85 3.07 -4.24
CA GLU A 6 25.57 2.76 -4.90
C GLU A 6 24.77 1.71 -4.12
N ARG A 7 25.45 0.69 -3.53
CA ARG A 7 24.77 -0.27 -2.63
C ARG A 7 24.18 0.43 -1.42
N GLU A 8 24.93 1.31 -0.77
CA GLU A 8 24.46 2.06 0.40
C GLU A 8 23.21 2.89 0.07
N ARG A 9 23.18 3.54 -1.11
CA ARG A 9 22.01 4.29 -1.58
C ARG A 9 20.80 3.37 -1.86
N ILE A 10 21.01 2.20 -2.47
CA ILE A 10 19.94 1.23 -2.70
C ILE A 10 19.40 0.70 -1.37
N ILE A 11 20.26 0.40 -0.40
CA ILE A 11 19.84 -0.05 0.95
C ILE A 11 19.03 1.04 1.66
N ALA A 12 19.48 2.30 1.58
CA ALA A 12 18.75 3.42 2.15
C ALA A 12 17.36 3.58 1.50
N LEU A 13 17.27 3.43 0.18
CA LEU A 13 16.00 3.41 -0.56
C LEU A 13 15.09 2.29 -0.07
N ILE A 14 15.57 1.05 0.03
CA ILE A 14 14.77 -0.08 0.50
C ILE A 14 14.28 0.18 1.94
N LYS A 15 15.14 0.63 2.85
CA LYS A 15 14.78 0.94 4.24
C LYS A 15 13.77 2.07 4.37
N ARG A 16 13.76 3.02 3.43
CA ARG A 16 12.77 4.10 3.37
C ARG A 16 11.41 3.62 2.86
N GLU A 17 11.40 2.77 1.85
CA GLU A 17 10.17 2.34 1.17
C GLU A 17 9.54 1.07 1.78
N VAL A 18 10.32 0.26 2.50
CA VAL A 18 9.89 -0.99 3.12
C VAL A 18 9.89 -0.79 4.64
N VAL A 19 8.75 -0.35 5.16
CA VAL A 19 8.57 0.04 6.57
C VAL A 19 7.31 -0.59 7.17
N PRO A 20 7.31 -0.87 8.48
CA PRO A 20 6.11 -1.33 9.18
C PRO A 20 4.97 -0.30 9.10
N ALA A 21 3.73 -0.77 8.95
CA ALA A 21 2.54 0.05 8.95
C ALA A 21 1.37 -0.66 9.61
N ILE A 22 0.57 0.07 10.40
CA ILE A 22 -0.69 -0.42 11.01
C ILE A 22 -1.86 0.25 10.31
N GLY A 23 -2.77 -0.56 9.75
CA GLY A 23 -3.92 -0.03 9.01
C GLY A 23 -3.57 0.58 7.66
N CYS A 24 -4.46 1.43 7.14
CA CYS A 24 -4.26 2.17 5.90
C CYS A 24 -3.76 3.57 6.20
N THR A 25 -2.77 4.03 5.44
CA THR A 25 -2.09 5.31 5.68
C THR A 25 -2.99 6.52 5.43
N GLU A 26 -3.91 6.44 4.46
CA GLU A 26 -4.75 7.56 4.08
C GLU A 26 -5.74 7.98 5.18
N PRO A 27 -6.58 7.09 5.76
CA PRO A 27 -7.46 7.51 6.85
C PRO A 27 -6.69 7.90 8.12
N VAL A 28 -5.51 7.29 8.35
CA VAL A 28 -4.64 7.66 9.47
C VAL A 28 -4.04 9.05 9.27
N ALA A 29 -3.65 9.43 8.05
CA ALA A 29 -3.18 10.78 7.73
C ALA A 29 -4.30 11.83 7.89
N VAL A 30 -5.55 11.47 7.56
CA VAL A 30 -6.70 12.34 7.84
C VAL A 30 -6.89 12.52 9.35
N ALA A 31 -6.86 11.43 10.13
CA ALA A 31 -6.92 11.51 11.60
C ALA A 31 -5.75 12.34 12.18
N LEU A 32 -4.56 12.24 11.61
CA LEU A 32 -3.39 13.04 11.99
C LEU A 32 -3.60 14.53 11.73
N CYS A 33 -4.18 14.88 10.59
CA CYS A 33 -4.52 16.26 10.26
C CYS A 33 -5.59 16.82 11.22
N VAL A 34 -6.60 16.00 11.56
CA VAL A 34 -7.63 16.35 12.56
C VAL A 34 -6.99 16.56 13.94
N ALA A 35 -6.11 15.68 14.37
CA ALA A 35 -5.41 15.81 15.64
C ALA A 35 -4.66 17.15 15.71
N LYS A 36 -3.93 17.50 14.65
CA LYS A 36 -3.21 18.78 14.56
C LYS A 36 -4.14 19.99 14.63
N ALA A 37 -5.23 19.98 13.84
CA ALA A 37 -6.21 21.06 13.88
C ALA A 37 -6.87 21.20 15.26
N THR A 38 -7.16 20.07 15.96
CA THR A 38 -7.71 20.05 17.32
C THR A 38 -6.71 20.58 18.34
N GLU A 39 -5.43 20.23 18.25
CA GLU A 39 -4.37 20.77 19.08
C GLU A 39 -4.23 22.28 18.92
N VAL A 40 -4.28 22.79 17.69
CA VAL A 40 -4.23 24.22 17.38
C VAL A 40 -5.47 24.95 17.90
N LEU A 41 -6.66 24.33 17.78
CA LEU A 41 -7.90 24.87 18.34
C LEU A 41 -7.82 24.99 19.89
N GLY A 42 -7.16 24.04 20.55
CA GLY A 42 -6.95 24.01 21.99
C GLY A 42 -8.12 23.48 22.82
N CYS A 43 -9.17 22.99 22.18
CA CYS A 43 -10.34 22.36 22.81
C CYS A 43 -10.98 21.32 21.88
N ARG A 44 -11.93 20.54 22.42
CA ARG A 44 -12.72 19.59 21.63
C ARG A 44 -13.56 20.34 20.57
N PRO A 45 -13.47 20.01 19.29
CA PRO A 45 -14.26 20.65 18.26
C PRO A 45 -15.73 20.25 18.34
N GLU A 46 -16.63 21.20 18.05
CA GLU A 46 -18.08 20.99 17.89
C GLU A 46 -18.39 20.56 16.45
N ALA A 47 -17.62 21.08 15.48
CA ALA A 47 -17.74 20.66 14.08
C ALA A 47 -16.35 20.54 13.43
N ILE A 48 -16.25 19.60 12.48
CA ILE A 48 -15.03 19.29 11.72
C ILE A 48 -15.39 19.21 10.25
N THR A 49 -14.71 19.98 9.42
CA THR A 49 -14.80 19.86 7.95
C THR A 49 -13.46 19.36 7.43
N ALA A 50 -13.49 18.22 6.74
CA ALA A 50 -12.32 17.64 6.07
C ALA A 50 -12.49 17.77 4.54
N GLN A 51 -11.61 18.52 3.90
CA GLN A 51 -11.53 18.67 2.45
C GLN A 51 -10.34 17.86 1.94
N LEU A 52 -10.61 16.89 1.08
CA LEU A 52 -9.65 15.84 0.71
C LEU A 52 -9.47 15.80 -0.81
N SER A 53 -8.23 15.51 -1.26
CA SER A 53 -8.00 15.15 -2.66
C SER A 53 -8.75 13.87 -3.04
N ALA A 54 -9.01 13.71 -4.33
CA ALA A 54 -9.70 12.55 -4.89
C ALA A 54 -9.09 11.22 -4.45
N ASN A 55 -7.76 11.12 -4.45
CA ASN A 55 -7.04 9.90 -4.10
C ASN A 55 -7.11 9.58 -2.59
N ILE A 56 -6.99 10.58 -1.73
CA ILE A 56 -7.16 10.39 -0.27
C ILE A 56 -8.59 9.93 0.01
N LEU A 57 -9.59 10.61 -0.53
CA LEU A 57 -10.99 10.25 -0.34
C LEU A 57 -11.26 8.82 -0.80
N LYS A 58 -10.88 8.47 -2.04
CA LYS A 58 -11.05 7.14 -2.62
C LYS A 58 -10.44 6.02 -1.75
N ASN A 59 -9.22 6.23 -1.25
CA ASN A 59 -8.48 5.20 -0.52
C ASN A 59 -8.89 5.08 0.97
N ALA A 60 -9.53 6.11 1.52
CA ALA A 60 -9.92 6.14 2.93
C ALA A 60 -11.38 5.75 3.20
N MET A 61 -12.26 5.78 2.16
CA MET A 61 -13.71 5.59 2.34
C MET A 61 -14.10 4.18 2.80
N GLY A 62 -13.42 3.15 2.34
CA GLY A 62 -13.89 1.75 2.42
C GLY A 62 -13.04 0.84 3.30
N VAL A 63 -12.05 1.35 4.00
CA VAL A 63 -11.10 0.54 4.77
C VAL A 63 -11.42 0.54 6.26
N GLY A 64 -11.17 -0.60 6.92
CA GLY A 64 -11.30 -0.74 8.37
C GLY A 64 -10.30 0.14 9.13
N ILE A 65 -10.79 0.84 10.15
CA ILE A 65 -9.96 1.67 11.03
C ILE A 65 -9.46 0.81 12.18
N PRO A 66 -8.14 0.73 12.40
CA PRO A 66 -7.55 -0.16 13.38
C PRO A 66 -8.17 -0.02 14.78
N GLY A 67 -8.51 -1.17 15.39
CA GLY A 67 -9.04 -1.23 16.76
C GLY A 67 -10.48 -0.77 16.96
N THR A 68 -11.19 -0.34 15.90
CA THR A 68 -12.55 0.23 16.02
C THR A 68 -13.67 -0.73 15.66
N GLY A 69 -13.38 -1.76 14.83
CA GLY A 69 -14.41 -2.56 14.18
C GLY A 69 -15.27 -1.80 13.16
N MET A 70 -14.90 -0.55 12.84
CA MET A 70 -15.62 0.33 11.92
C MET A 70 -14.82 0.64 10.66
N ILE A 71 -15.52 1.10 9.63
CA ILE A 71 -14.97 1.39 8.31
C ILE A 71 -15.06 2.89 8.02
N GLY A 72 -14.03 3.43 7.37
CA GLY A 72 -14.05 4.71 6.68
C GLY A 72 -13.69 5.92 7.53
N LEU A 73 -13.75 7.07 6.90
CA LEU A 73 -13.27 8.35 7.41
C LEU A 73 -14.02 8.88 8.65
N PRO A 74 -15.35 8.73 8.80
CA PRO A 74 -16.04 9.35 9.93
C PRO A 74 -15.46 8.96 11.28
N ILE A 75 -15.19 7.68 11.50
CA ILE A 75 -14.61 7.22 12.78
C ILE A 75 -13.14 7.62 12.93
N ALA A 76 -12.36 7.63 11.84
CA ALA A 76 -10.97 8.10 11.87
C ALA A 76 -10.88 9.59 12.27
N ILE A 77 -11.75 10.42 11.71
CA ILE A 77 -11.88 11.85 12.04
C ILE A 77 -12.28 12.05 13.51
N ALA A 78 -13.34 11.36 13.96
CA ALA A 78 -13.79 11.46 15.33
C ALA A 78 -12.69 11.09 16.34
N LEU A 79 -11.98 9.97 16.10
CA LEU A 79 -10.90 9.52 16.97
C LEU A 79 -9.66 10.41 16.91
N GLY A 80 -9.35 10.98 15.73
CA GLY A 80 -8.32 12.00 15.59
C GLY A 80 -8.57 13.21 16.50
N ALA A 81 -9.82 13.67 16.58
CA ALA A 81 -10.22 14.77 17.46
C ALA A 81 -10.26 14.40 18.94
N LEU A 82 -10.64 13.16 19.28
CA LEU A 82 -10.83 12.73 20.66
C LEU A 82 -9.56 12.27 21.37
N LYS A 83 -8.67 11.60 20.65
CA LYS A 83 -7.49 10.89 21.20
C LYS A 83 -6.21 11.10 20.40
N GLY A 84 -6.32 11.66 19.19
CA GLY A 84 -5.16 11.85 18.33
C GLY A 84 -4.13 12.80 18.93
N LYS A 85 -2.84 12.47 18.75
CA LYS A 85 -1.71 13.35 19.06
C LYS A 85 -0.84 13.46 17.81
N SER A 86 -0.68 14.69 17.32
CA SER A 86 0.04 14.90 16.05
C SER A 86 1.51 14.48 16.10
N GLU A 87 2.13 14.47 17.29
CA GLU A 87 3.49 13.99 17.51
C GLU A 87 3.70 12.49 17.20
N TYR A 88 2.63 11.70 17.18
CA TYR A 88 2.71 10.26 16.90
C TYR A 88 2.77 9.93 15.39
N GLY A 89 2.65 10.94 14.53
CA GLY A 89 2.66 10.70 13.09
C GLY A 89 1.61 9.66 12.67
N LEU A 90 2.00 8.65 11.89
CA LEU A 90 1.09 7.59 11.44
C LEU A 90 0.65 6.59 12.54
N GLU A 91 1.08 6.78 13.78
CA GLU A 91 0.55 6.05 14.95
C GLU A 91 -0.46 6.89 15.75
N VAL A 92 -1.02 7.94 15.16
CA VAL A 92 -1.91 8.93 15.81
C VAL A 92 -3.08 8.31 16.58
N LEU A 93 -3.53 7.13 16.19
CA LEU A 93 -4.64 6.40 16.82
C LEU A 93 -4.19 5.29 17.80
N LYS A 94 -2.91 5.23 18.19
CA LYS A 94 -2.43 4.14 19.08
C LYS A 94 -3.02 4.13 20.48
N ASP A 95 -3.47 5.29 20.98
CA ASP A 95 -4.02 5.45 22.32
C ASP A 95 -5.57 5.31 22.38
N ILE A 96 -6.20 4.80 21.31
CA ILE A 96 -7.65 4.59 21.30
C ILE A 96 -8.05 3.46 22.24
N THR A 97 -9.22 3.63 22.87
CA THR A 97 -9.84 2.66 23.77
C THR A 97 -11.27 2.35 23.33
N PRO A 98 -11.90 1.26 23.80
CA PRO A 98 -13.30 0.97 23.49
C PRO A 98 -14.23 2.13 23.83
N GLU A 99 -13.97 2.84 24.94
CA GLU A 99 -14.72 4.01 25.38
C GLU A 99 -14.59 5.15 24.38
N SER A 100 -13.37 5.42 23.90
CA SER A 100 -13.16 6.46 22.90
C SER A 100 -13.80 6.13 21.54
N VAL A 101 -13.90 4.85 21.19
CA VAL A 101 -14.64 4.41 20.00
C VAL A 101 -16.13 4.70 20.15
N GLU A 102 -16.70 4.46 21.35
CA GLU A 102 -18.10 4.76 21.60
C GLU A 102 -18.40 6.27 21.60
N GLU A 103 -17.51 7.09 22.19
CA GLU A 103 -17.58 8.55 22.06
C GLU A 103 -17.48 9.01 20.59
N GLY A 104 -16.62 8.36 19.80
CA GLY A 104 -16.49 8.62 18.36
C GLY A 104 -17.78 8.35 17.60
N LYS A 105 -18.48 7.25 17.91
CA LYS A 105 -19.81 6.95 17.34
C LYS A 105 -20.84 8.02 17.68
N GLN A 106 -20.84 8.51 18.92
CA GLN A 106 -21.73 9.60 19.37
C GLN A 106 -21.41 10.91 18.59
N MET A 107 -20.12 11.22 18.39
CA MET A 107 -19.72 12.39 17.62
C MET A 107 -20.18 12.30 16.16
N ILE A 108 -20.10 11.13 15.55
CA ILE A 108 -20.61 10.88 14.19
C ILE A 108 -22.13 11.06 14.15
N ALA A 109 -22.87 10.51 15.10
CA ALA A 109 -24.32 10.63 15.19
C ALA A 109 -24.80 12.09 15.37
N GLY A 110 -23.97 12.93 15.99
CA GLY A 110 -24.22 14.37 16.16
C GLY A 110 -24.09 15.21 14.89
N GLN A 111 -23.76 14.60 13.74
CA GLN A 111 -23.64 15.24 12.42
C GLN A 111 -22.63 16.42 12.36
N GLY A 112 -21.71 16.51 13.31
CA GLY A 112 -20.68 17.55 13.34
C GLY A 112 -19.49 17.31 12.41
N ILE A 113 -19.47 16.21 11.66
CA ILE A 113 -18.38 15.84 10.74
C ILE A 113 -18.85 15.97 9.29
N LYS A 114 -18.15 16.80 8.51
CA LYS A 114 -18.37 16.99 7.08
C LYS A 114 -17.13 16.57 6.31
N ILE A 115 -17.31 15.76 5.27
CA ILE A 115 -16.23 15.27 4.41
C ILE A 115 -16.55 15.72 2.98
N GLU A 116 -15.61 16.41 2.36
CA GLU A 116 -15.80 17.01 1.04
C GLU A 116 -14.61 16.70 0.12
N LEU A 117 -14.90 16.59 -1.16
CA LEU A 117 -13.87 16.58 -2.19
C LEU A 117 -13.33 18.01 -2.36
N LYS A 118 -12.02 18.19 -2.21
CA LYS A 118 -11.36 19.44 -2.56
C LYS A 118 -11.29 19.56 -4.08
N LYS A 119 -11.94 20.58 -4.64
CA LYS A 119 -11.93 20.87 -6.07
C LYS A 119 -10.72 21.73 -6.44
N ASP A 120 -10.34 21.69 -7.71
CA ASP A 120 -9.34 22.58 -8.32
C ASP A 120 -7.95 22.50 -7.66
N ILE A 121 -7.53 21.27 -7.28
CA ILE A 121 -6.18 20.98 -6.81
C ILE A 121 -5.53 19.94 -7.72
N GLU A 122 -4.22 20.07 -7.94
CA GLU A 122 -3.40 19.13 -8.71
C GLU A 122 -2.77 18.05 -7.81
N GLU A 123 -2.61 18.34 -6.53
CA GLU A 123 -1.99 17.43 -5.57
C GLU A 123 -2.80 16.16 -5.36
N LYS A 124 -2.19 15.03 -5.68
CA LYS A 124 -2.79 13.70 -5.44
C LYS A 124 -2.94 13.37 -3.96
N LEU A 125 -2.09 13.95 -3.10
CA LEU A 125 -2.13 13.81 -1.65
C LEU A 125 -2.34 15.18 -1.02
N TYR A 126 -3.59 15.50 -0.66
CA TYR A 126 -3.98 16.73 0.01
C TYR A 126 -5.09 16.47 1.02
N ILE A 127 -4.88 16.98 2.23
CA ILE A 127 -5.81 16.88 3.35
C ILE A 127 -5.86 18.24 4.03
N GLU A 128 -7.03 18.87 4.05
CA GLU A 128 -7.28 20.12 4.77
C GLU A 128 -8.39 19.88 5.78
N VAL A 129 -8.13 20.19 7.03
CA VAL A 129 -9.10 20.01 8.11
C VAL A 129 -9.31 21.32 8.81
N THR A 130 -10.57 21.74 8.93
CA THR A 130 -10.99 22.88 9.75
C THR A 130 -11.82 22.36 10.90
N CYS A 131 -11.39 22.67 12.12
CA CYS A 131 -12.10 22.41 13.38
C CYS A 131 -12.71 23.70 13.91
N THR A 132 -13.94 23.65 14.41
CA THR A 132 -14.64 24.81 15.00
C THR A 132 -15.20 24.49 16.38
N ALA A 133 -15.16 25.47 17.29
CA ALA A 133 -15.82 25.42 18.60
C ALA A 133 -16.30 26.82 18.98
N GLY A 134 -17.62 27.02 18.99
CA GLY A 134 -18.22 28.35 19.18
C GLY A 134 -17.77 29.34 18.09
N LYS A 135 -16.95 30.32 18.46
CA LYS A 135 -16.39 31.32 17.52
C LYS A 135 -14.95 31.01 17.10
N ASP A 136 -14.30 30.05 17.76
CA ASP A 136 -12.91 29.70 17.49
C ASP A 136 -12.82 28.71 16.34
N THR A 137 -11.83 28.92 15.49
CA THR A 137 -11.54 28.06 14.32
C THR A 137 -10.05 27.71 14.27
N ALA A 138 -9.73 26.52 13.79
CA ALA A 138 -8.36 26.15 13.49
C ALA A 138 -8.31 25.29 12.24
N THR A 139 -7.34 25.54 11.38
CA THR A 139 -7.13 24.80 10.15
C THR A 139 -5.72 24.21 10.13
N ALA A 140 -5.61 22.97 9.70
CA ALA A 140 -4.34 22.30 9.39
C ALA A 140 -4.37 21.67 8.00
N ILE A 141 -3.22 21.66 7.31
CA ILE A 141 -3.10 21.07 5.97
C ILE A 141 -1.89 20.12 5.94
N ILE A 142 -2.13 18.92 5.39
CA ILE A 142 -1.10 17.96 4.99
C ILE A 142 -1.09 17.89 3.46
N SER A 143 0.09 18.03 2.82
CA SER A 143 0.23 17.93 1.37
C SER A 143 1.56 17.31 0.96
N GLY A 144 1.58 16.58 -0.17
CA GLY A 144 2.76 15.93 -0.75
C GLY A 144 3.24 14.65 -0.05
N GLY A 145 2.97 14.48 1.24
CA GLY A 145 3.32 13.29 2.03
C GLY A 145 2.36 13.10 3.19
N HIS A 146 2.12 11.86 3.63
CA HIS A 146 1.09 11.52 4.64
C HIS A 146 1.30 12.17 6.02
N THR A 147 2.50 12.68 6.31
CA THR A 147 2.85 13.33 7.58
C THR A 147 3.39 14.75 7.39
N ASN A 148 3.39 15.24 6.15
CA ASN A 148 3.97 16.54 5.82
C ASN A 148 2.95 17.68 6.06
N PHE A 149 3.00 18.29 7.25
CA PHE A 149 2.22 19.48 7.55
C PHE A 149 2.78 20.69 6.83
N VAL A 150 1.97 21.30 5.98
CA VAL A 150 2.35 22.46 5.18
C VAL A 150 1.72 23.77 5.66
N TYR A 151 0.68 23.69 6.47
CA TYR A 151 -0.03 24.87 6.98
C TYR A 151 -0.73 24.61 8.30
N ALA A 152 -0.74 25.60 9.17
CA ALA A 152 -1.67 25.68 10.29
C ALA A 152 -2.00 27.12 10.64
N GLU A 153 -3.26 27.36 11.01
CA GLU A 153 -3.77 28.65 11.49
C GLU A 153 -4.77 28.48 12.64
N ARG A 154 -4.95 29.54 13.43
CA ARG A 154 -6.01 29.68 14.44
C ARG A 154 -6.64 31.06 14.36
N ASN A 155 -7.96 31.14 14.20
CA ASN A 155 -8.72 32.39 14.13
C ASN A 155 -8.18 33.40 13.09
N GLY A 156 -7.65 32.89 11.97
CA GLY A 156 -7.02 33.70 10.94
C GLY A 156 -5.54 34.09 11.20
N GLU A 157 -5.00 33.75 12.39
CA GLU A 157 -3.57 33.89 12.65
C GLU A 157 -2.81 32.67 12.15
N VAL A 158 -1.92 32.89 11.17
CA VAL A 158 -1.11 31.83 10.56
C VAL A 158 0.04 31.47 11.48
N LEU A 159 0.11 30.23 11.92
CA LEU A 159 1.19 29.70 12.77
C LEU A 159 2.40 29.29 11.94
N PHE A 160 2.18 28.68 10.79
CA PHE A 160 3.19 28.42 9.76
C PHE A 160 2.53 28.22 8.40
N ASP A 161 3.26 28.58 7.34
CA ASP A 161 2.87 28.38 5.94
C ASP A 161 4.08 27.93 5.10
N HIS A 162 4.04 26.67 4.68
CA HIS A 162 5.07 26.06 3.85
C HIS A 162 4.48 25.53 2.52
N ARG A 163 3.29 26.02 2.11
CA ARG A 163 2.57 25.53 0.92
C ARG A 163 3.37 25.72 -0.36
N GLU A 164 4.16 26.79 -0.47
CA GLU A 164 5.05 27.00 -1.62
C GLU A 164 6.17 25.95 -1.75
N LYS A 165 6.48 25.24 -0.65
CA LYS A 165 7.49 24.18 -0.61
C LYS A 165 6.87 22.77 -0.71
N ALA A 166 5.56 22.65 -0.78
CA ALA A 166 4.85 21.38 -0.71
C ALA A 166 5.12 20.43 -1.90
N GLY A 167 5.67 20.95 -3.01
CA GLY A 167 6.10 20.16 -4.17
C GLY A 167 7.58 19.81 -4.20
N ALA A 168 8.39 20.38 -3.29
CA ALA A 168 9.77 20.02 -3.15
C ALA A 168 9.88 18.81 -2.20
N GLU A 169 9.80 17.60 -2.76
CA GLU A 169 10.37 16.44 -2.05
C GLU A 169 11.80 16.85 -1.68
N ALA A 170 12.18 16.64 -0.40
CA ALA A 170 13.58 16.86 -0.01
C ALA A 170 14.46 16.20 -1.08
N ASP A 171 15.53 16.87 -1.52
CA ASP A 171 16.54 16.38 -2.47
C ASP A 171 17.15 15.06 -1.97
N VAL A 172 16.34 13.99 -1.95
CA VAL A 172 16.82 12.63 -1.79
C VAL A 172 17.27 12.21 -3.18
N GLU A 173 18.58 12.16 -3.36
CA GLU A 173 19.20 11.71 -4.60
C GLU A 173 18.52 10.41 -5.04
N GLU A 174 17.65 10.48 -6.05
CA GLU A 174 16.92 9.29 -6.54
C GLU A 174 17.92 8.29 -7.09
N VAL A 175 17.78 7.04 -6.66
CA VAL A 175 18.57 5.94 -7.21
C VAL A 175 17.97 5.58 -8.56
N ASP A 176 18.73 5.81 -9.64
CA ASP A 176 18.34 5.39 -10.99
C ASP A 176 18.40 3.86 -11.08
N LEU A 177 17.23 3.22 -11.05
CA LEU A 177 17.07 1.78 -11.13
C LEU A 177 16.69 1.34 -12.56
N ASN A 178 17.12 0.14 -12.90
CA ASN A 178 16.59 -0.68 -14.00
C ASN A 178 16.55 -2.13 -13.53
N LEU A 179 15.84 -3.00 -14.22
CA LEU A 179 15.64 -4.39 -13.77
C LEU A 179 16.97 -5.16 -13.63
N LYS A 180 17.94 -4.89 -14.51
CA LYS A 180 19.26 -5.54 -14.41
C LYS A 180 20.01 -5.15 -13.13
N LYS A 181 19.99 -3.87 -12.78
CA LYS A 181 20.59 -3.36 -11.53
C LYS A 181 19.91 -3.95 -10.31
N VAL A 182 18.57 -4.03 -10.33
CA VAL A 182 17.77 -4.67 -9.27
C VAL A 182 18.19 -6.13 -9.08
N TYR A 183 18.28 -6.89 -10.17
CA TYR A 183 18.71 -8.29 -10.15
C TYR A 183 20.15 -8.44 -9.62
N ASP A 184 21.08 -7.65 -10.17
CA ASP A 184 22.50 -7.71 -9.77
C ASP A 184 22.66 -7.38 -8.28
N PHE A 185 21.96 -6.35 -7.79
CA PHE A 185 21.99 -6.00 -6.38
C PHE A 185 21.48 -7.16 -5.51
N ALA A 186 20.31 -7.70 -5.83
CA ALA A 186 19.70 -8.78 -5.04
C ALA A 186 20.58 -10.03 -4.97
N THR A 187 21.26 -10.36 -6.06
CA THR A 187 22.05 -11.60 -6.16
C THR A 187 23.50 -11.47 -5.68
N THR A 188 24.07 -10.25 -5.63
CA THR A 188 25.49 -10.04 -5.33
C THR A 188 25.77 -9.21 -4.07
N ALA A 189 24.77 -8.54 -3.49
CA ALA A 189 24.95 -7.76 -2.26
C ALA A 189 25.40 -8.68 -1.10
N PRO A 190 26.31 -8.19 -0.21
CA PRO A 190 26.67 -8.90 0.99
C PRO A 190 25.43 -9.22 1.84
N LEU A 191 25.32 -10.47 2.30
CA LEU A 191 24.12 -10.96 2.95
C LEU A 191 23.78 -10.17 4.23
N ASP A 192 24.80 -9.78 4.99
CA ASP A 192 24.64 -9.03 6.23
C ASP A 192 24.06 -7.63 6.01
N GLU A 193 24.33 -7.01 4.84
CA GLU A 193 23.80 -5.69 4.50
C GLU A 193 22.30 -5.73 4.17
N ILE A 194 21.77 -6.90 3.75
CA ILE A 194 20.39 -7.06 3.26
C ILE A 194 19.51 -7.97 4.14
N ARG A 195 20.06 -8.56 5.19
CA ARG A 195 19.33 -9.46 6.12
C ARG A 195 18.13 -8.81 6.79
N PHE A 196 18.12 -7.49 6.95
CA PHE A 196 17.01 -6.74 7.55
C PHE A 196 15.65 -6.99 6.86
N ILE A 197 15.65 -7.44 5.59
CA ILE A 197 14.42 -7.72 4.85
C ILE A 197 13.60 -8.86 5.45
N LEU A 198 14.20 -9.71 6.29
CA LEU A 198 13.50 -10.78 7.01
C LEU A 198 12.42 -10.26 7.97
N GLU A 199 12.50 -8.99 8.37
CA GLU A 199 11.43 -8.37 9.16
C GLU A 199 10.09 -8.33 8.38
N ALA A 200 10.14 -8.20 7.05
CA ALA A 200 8.96 -8.30 6.20
C ALA A 200 8.29 -9.68 6.31
N LYS A 201 9.10 -10.76 6.30
CA LYS A 201 8.58 -12.12 6.54
C LYS A 201 7.88 -12.21 7.89
N ARG A 202 8.53 -11.73 8.97
CA ARG A 202 8.00 -11.85 10.34
C ARG A 202 6.64 -11.15 10.47
N LEU A 203 6.55 -9.89 10.06
CA LEU A 203 5.33 -9.09 10.20
C LEU A 203 4.18 -9.62 9.34
N ASN A 204 4.45 -9.92 8.08
CA ASN A 204 3.40 -10.33 7.15
C ASN A 204 2.89 -11.75 7.41
N LEU A 205 3.74 -12.68 7.90
CA LEU A 205 3.27 -13.97 8.39
C LEU A 205 2.37 -13.83 9.62
N GLN A 206 2.77 -13.00 10.60
CA GLN A 206 1.94 -12.74 11.78
C GLN A 206 0.55 -12.20 11.41
N ALA A 207 0.47 -11.34 10.39
CA ALA A 207 -0.80 -10.82 9.91
C ALA A 207 -1.68 -11.93 9.30
N ALA A 208 -1.10 -12.83 8.51
CA ALA A 208 -1.83 -13.97 7.96
C ALA A 208 -2.31 -14.93 9.07
N GLU A 209 -1.44 -15.26 10.02
CA GLU A 209 -1.77 -16.13 11.15
C GLU A 209 -2.88 -15.53 12.03
N ARG A 210 -2.84 -14.22 12.26
CA ARG A 210 -3.91 -13.52 12.97
C ARG A 210 -5.24 -13.63 12.25
N SER A 211 -5.23 -13.51 10.92
CA SER A 211 -6.43 -13.67 10.10
C SER A 211 -7.03 -15.07 10.21
N PHE A 212 -6.18 -16.10 10.23
CA PHE A 212 -6.65 -17.48 10.39
C PHE A 212 -7.32 -17.74 11.75
N GLN A 213 -7.00 -16.96 12.77
CA GLN A 213 -7.56 -17.09 14.12
C GLN A 213 -8.79 -16.21 14.37
N GLY A 214 -9.07 -15.21 13.51
CA GLY A 214 -10.16 -14.25 13.67
C GLY A 214 -11.10 -14.22 12.47
N ASN A 215 -12.11 -13.37 12.49
CA ASN A 215 -13.03 -13.15 11.38
C ASN A 215 -12.74 -11.77 10.80
N TYR A 216 -12.09 -11.75 9.64
CA TYR A 216 -11.61 -10.51 9.01
C TYR A 216 -12.00 -10.46 7.53
N GLY A 217 -12.55 -9.33 7.11
CA GLY A 217 -12.86 -9.05 5.72
C GLY A 217 -13.82 -10.08 5.12
N HIS A 218 -13.45 -10.64 3.99
CA HIS A 218 -14.22 -11.71 3.33
C HIS A 218 -13.77 -13.11 3.74
N GLU A 219 -12.83 -13.23 4.66
CA GLU A 219 -12.25 -14.50 5.11
C GLU A 219 -11.68 -15.35 3.97
N LEU A 220 -11.26 -14.70 2.87
CA LEU A 220 -10.82 -15.38 1.66
C LEU A 220 -9.64 -16.32 1.92
N GLY A 221 -8.68 -15.87 2.74
CA GLY A 221 -7.54 -16.69 3.12
C GLY A 221 -7.91 -17.96 3.87
N LYS A 222 -8.88 -17.87 4.80
CA LYS A 222 -9.43 -19.02 5.51
C LYS A 222 -10.18 -19.96 4.56
N MET A 223 -11.03 -19.39 3.71
CA MET A 223 -11.82 -20.16 2.75
C MET A 223 -10.93 -20.95 1.80
N LEU A 224 -9.88 -20.34 1.28
CA LEU A 224 -8.89 -21.02 0.42
C LEU A 224 -8.18 -22.16 1.16
N ARG A 225 -7.98 -22.04 2.48
CA ARG A 225 -7.34 -23.07 3.30
C ARG A 225 -8.31 -24.19 3.67
N SER A 226 -9.58 -23.88 3.98
CA SER A 226 -10.60 -24.87 4.38
C SER A 226 -11.15 -25.66 3.20
N SER A 227 -11.30 -25.03 2.03
CA SER A 227 -11.79 -25.68 0.81
C SER A 227 -10.89 -26.82 0.31
N GLN A 228 -9.66 -26.88 0.81
CA GLN A 228 -8.72 -27.97 0.51
C GLN A 228 -9.23 -29.34 0.96
N GLN A 229 -10.07 -29.38 2.00
CA GLN A 229 -10.57 -30.62 2.59
C GLN A 229 -11.99 -31.01 2.09
N GLU A 230 -12.82 -30.03 1.76
CA GLU A 230 -14.25 -30.25 1.56
C GLU A 230 -14.73 -30.22 0.10
N GLN A 231 -14.08 -29.48 -0.78
CA GLN A 231 -14.67 -29.22 -2.11
C GLN A 231 -13.87 -29.74 -3.31
N HIS A 232 -12.69 -30.31 -3.13
CA HIS A 232 -11.83 -30.89 -4.18
C HIS A 232 -11.50 -29.92 -5.37
N ILE A 233 -11.87 -28.64 -5.28
CA ILE A 233 -11.66 -27.65 -6.35
C ILE A 233 -10.19 -27.17 -6.35
N MET A 234 -9.62 -26.95 -5.15
CA MET A 234 -8.22 -26.55 -4.98
C MET A 234 -7.55 -27.52 -4.00
N GLY A 235 -6.58 -28.28 -4.46
CA GLY A 235 -5.79 -29.18 -3.61
C GLY A 235 -4.88 -28.41 -2.65
N SER A 236 -4.40 -29.07 -1.58
CA SER A 236 -3.33 -28.52 -0.73
C SER A 236 -1.99 -28.63 -1.45
N ASN A 237 -1.44 -27.50 -1.89
CA ASN A 237 -0.17 -27.40 -2.59
C ASN A 237 0.41 -25.98 -2.42
N THR A 238 1.65 -25.78 -2.84
CA THR A 238 2.35 -24.49 -2.74
C THR A 238 1.55 -23.34 -3.33
N PHE A 239 0.88 -23.54 -4.47
CA PHE A 239 0.09 -22.49 -5.11
C PHE A 239 -1.06 -22.02 -4.23
N THR A 240 -1.87 -22.97 -3.71
CA THR A 240 -3.01 -22.62 -2.85
C THR A 240 -2.57 -22.04 -1.50
N HIS A 241 -1.42 -22.47 -0.96
CA HIS A 241 -0.86 -21.87 0.26
C HIS A 241 -0.40 -20.43 0.02
N ILE A 242 0.25 -20.12 -1.11
CA ILE A 242 0.60 -18.75 -1.50
C ILE A 242 -0.66 -17.86 -1.52
N LEU A 243 -1.72 -18.30 -2.18
CA LEU A 243 -2.98 -17.55 -2.26
C LEU A 243 -3.61 -17.34 -0.88
N SER A 244 -3.67 -18.39 -0.07
CA SER A 244 -4.29 -18.39 1.26
C SER A 244 -3.57 -17.44 2.22
N TYR A 245 -2.25 -17.53 2.35
CA TYR A 245 -1.50 -16.66 3.26
C TYR A 245 -1.54 -15.20 2.83
N THR A 246 -1.42 -14.93 1.53
CA THR A 246 -1.42 -13.55 0.99
C THR A 246 -2.79 -12.89 1.18
N SER A 247 -3.87 -13.58 0.86
CA SER A 247 -5.23 -13.05 1.07
C SER A 247 -5.59 -12.92 2.54
N ALA A 248 -5.18 -13.86 3.40
CA ALA A 248 -5.41 -13.79 4.84
C ALA A 248 -4.78 -12.53 5.47
N ALA A 249 -3.52 -12.24 5.17
CA ALA A 249 -2.87 -11.02 5.67
C ALA A 249 -3.59 -9.75 5.18
N CYS A 250 -4.07 -9.75 3.93
CA CYS A 250 -4.86 -8.65 3.39
C CYS A 250 -6.24 -8.55 4.06
N ASP A 251 -6.94 -9.66 4.30
CA ASP A 251 -8.22 -9.70 5.01
C ASP A 251 -8.08 -9.03 6.39
N ALA A 252 -7.08 -9.43 7.19
CA ALA A 252 -6.83 -8.84 8.50
C ALA A 252 -6.56 -7.33 8.41
N ARG A 253 -5.65 -6.92 7.51
CA ARG A 253 -5.27 -5.52 7.36
C ARG A 253 -6.45 -4.65 6.92
N MET A 254 -7.19 -5.07 5.91
CA MET A 254 -8.27 -4.26 5.33
C MET A 254 -9.50 -4.19 6.23
N ALA A 255 -9.70 -5.16 7.12
CA ALA A 255 -10.73 -5.13 8.15
C ALA A 255 -10.32 -4.31 9.39
N GLY A 256 -9.13 -3.72 9.43
CA GLY A 256 -8.68 -2.90 10.55
C GLY A 256 -8.16 -3.68 11.75
N ALA A 257 -7.54 -4.84 11.53
CA ALA A 257 -6.82 -5.53 12.61
C ALA A 257 -5.69 -4.66 13.15
N MET A 258 -5.56 -4.59 14.49
CA MET A 258 -4.45 -3.90 15.16
C MET A 258 -3.19 -4.76 15.10
N ILE A 259 -2.64 -4.90 13.90
CA ILE A 259 -1.43 -5.67 13.64
C ILE A 259 -0.57 -4.96 12.59
N PRO A 260 0.73 -4.83 12.84
CA PRO A 260 1.63 -4.26 11.83
C PRO A 260 1.84 -5.24 10.67
N VAL A 261 1.91 -4.70 9.47
CA VAL A 261 2.40 -5.38 8.27
C VAL A 261 3.61 -4.63 7.74
N MET A 262 4.51 -5.32 7.08
CA MET A 262 5.54 -4.64 6.31
C MET A 262 4.93 -4.07 5.04
N SER A 263 5.07 -2.78 4.83
CA SER A 263 4.62 -2.08 3.62
C SER A 263 5.69 -2.10 2.52
N ASN A 264 5.31 -1.63 1.34
CA ASN A 264 6.22 -1.28 0.27
C ASN A 264 5.67 -0.06 -0.46
N SER A 265 6.50 0.95 -0.66
CA SER A 265 6.15 2.22 -1.35
C SER A 265 4.83 2.83 -0.84
N GLY A 266 4.67 2.89 0.49
CA GLY A 266 3.53 3.49 1.16
C GLY A 266 2.26 2.62 1.22
N SER A 267 2.29 1.35 0.77
CA SER A 267 1.13 0.47 0.81
C SER A 267 1.43 -0.86 1.51
N GLY A 268 0.68 -1.17 2.59
CA GLY A 268 0.80 -2.46 3.28
C GLY A 268 0.38 -3.63 2.38
N ASN A 269 -0.63 -3.48 1.53
CA ASN A 269 -1.03 -4.53 0.59
C ASN A 269 0.05 -4.83 -0.45
N GLN A 270 0.81 -3.81 -0.89
CA GLN A 270 1.98 -4.03 -1.75
C GLN A 270 3.07 -4.80 -1.00
N GLY A 271 3.35 -4.43 0.25
CA GLY A 271 4.31 -5.17 1.08
C GLY A 271 3.90 -6.62 1.31
N ILE A 272 2.63 -6.89 1.59
CA ILE A 272 2.07 -8.25 1.71
C ILE A 272 2.28 -9.04 0.41
N ALA A 273 1.91 -8.46 -0.74
CA ALA A 273 2.01 -9.13 -2.04
C ALA A 273 3.45 -9.33 -2.51
N ALA A 274 4.38 -8.44 -2.14
CA ALA A 274 5.81 -8.60 -2.42
C ALA A 274 6.49 -9.62 -1.51
N THR A 275 5.94 -9.87 -0.30
CA THR A 275 6.58 -10.73 0.72
C THR A 275 6.04 -12.15 0.71
N LEU A 276 4.73 -12.32 0.96
CA LEU A 276 4.18 -13.63 1.32
C LEU A 276 4.27 -14.68 0.21
N PRO A 277 4.06 -14.37 -1.07
CA PRO A 277 4.25 -15.37 -2.12
C PRO A 277 5.66 -15.94 -2.15
N VAL A 278 6.67 -15.09 -1.95
CA VAL A 278 8.09 -15.48 -1.91
C VAL A 278 8.40 -16.31 -0.67
N VAL A 279 7.90 -15.89 0.49
CA VAL A 279 8.11 -16.59 1.77
C VAL A 279 7.47 -17.98 1.73
N VAL A 280 6.21 -18.08 1.32
CA VAL A 280 5.50 -19.37 1.29
C VAL A 280 6.14 -20.31 0.26
N PHE A 281 6.48 -19.79 -0.93
CA PHE A 281 7.19 -20.60 -1.92
C PHE A 281 8.53 -21.15 -1.38
N ALA A 282 9.32 -20.29 -0.72
CA ALA A 282 10.61 -20.68 -0.15
C ALA A 282 10.46 -21.76 0.95
N GLN A 283 9.46 -21.59 1.84
CA GLN A 283 9.19 -22.56 2.91
C GLN A 283 8.76 -23.93 2.37
N GLU A 284 7.81 -23.95 1.46
CA GLU A 284 7.26 -25.18 0.86
C GLU A 284 8.32 -25.93 0.01
N ASN A 285 9.26 -25.21 -0.56
CA ASN A 285 10.34 -25.79 -1.39
C ASN A 285 11.69 -25.87 -0.65
N HIS A 286 11.68 -25.77 0.68
CA HIS A 286 12.85 -25.95 1.56
C HIS A 286 14.07 -25.11 1.16
N LYS A 287 13.85 -23.87 0.71
CA LYS A 287 14.91 -22.95 0.31
C LYS A 287 15.70 -22.45 1.52
N SER A 288 16.98 -22.20 1.33
CA SER A 288 17.85 -21.64 2.37
C SER A 288 17.46 -20.22 2.76
N GLU A 289 17.88 -19.76 3.92
CA GLU A 289 17.65 -18.39 4.38
C GLU A 289 18.30 -17.38 3.44
N GLU A 290 19.49 -17.68 2.88
CA GLU A 290 20.14 -16.81 1.89
C GLU A 290 19.31 -16.67 0.62
N GLU A 291 18.82 -17.78 0.04
CA GLU A 291 17.96 -17.74 -1.14
C GLU A 291 16.70 -16.91 -0.86
N LEU A 292 16.09 -17.08 0.32
CA LEU A 292 14.91 -16.29 0.71
C LEU A 292 15.22 -14.80 0.84
N ILE A 293 16.32 -14.40 1.50
CA ILE A 293 16.71 -12.99 1.63
C ILE A 293 16.90 -12.36 0.26
N ARG A 294 17.65 -13.01 -0.64
CA ARG A 294 17.90 -12.52 -2.00
C ARG A 294 16.60 -12.40 -2.81
N ALA A 295 15.73 -13.39 -2.72
CA ALA A 295 14.42 -13.38 -3.38
C ALA A 295 13.51 -12.26 -2.85
N LEU A 296 13.50 -12.00 -1.55
CA LEU A 296 12.75 -10.90 -0.94
C LEU A 296 13.29 -9.54 -1.39
N ILE A 297 14.60 -9.36 -1.40
CA ILE A 297 15.23 -8.13 -1.93
C ILE A 297 14.85 -7.92 -3.39
N LEU A 298 14.96 -8.96 -4.23
CA LEU A 298 14.58 -8.89 -5.64
C LEU A 298 13.11 -8.49 -5.79
N SER A 299 12.22 -9.12 -5.03
CA SER A 299 10.78 -8.82 -5.05
C SER A 299 10.47 -7.39 -4.64
N HIS A 300 10.96 -6.97 -3.48
CA HIS A 300 10.69 -5.63 -2.95
C HIS A 300 11.30 -4.52 -3.79
N LEU A 301 12.55 -4.69 -4.25
CA LEU A 301 13.24 -3.68 -5.04
C LEU A 301 12.66 -3.57 -6.47
N THR A 302 12.17 -4.67 -7.05
CA THR A 302 11.41 -4.63 -8.32
C THR A 302 10.12 -3.83 -8.15
N ALA A 303 9.37 -4.05 -7.06
CA ALA A 303 8.16 -3.29 -6.77
C ALA A 303 8.47 -1.78 -6.59
N ILE A 304 9.54 -1.44 -5.87
CA ILE A 304 9.99 -0.05 -5.70
C ILE A 304 10.35 0.56 -7.06
N TYR A 305 11.12 -0.14 -7.89
CA TYR A 305 11.52 0.34 -9.22
C TYR A 305 10.31 0.65 -10.11
N ILE A 306 9.34 -0.26 -10.19
CA ILE A 306 8.13 -0.01 -10.97
C ILE A 306 7.36 1.17 -10.36
N LYS A 307 7.30 1.27 -9.03
CA LYS A 307 6.57 2.33 -8.33
C LYS A 307 7.19 3.71 -8.49
N GLN A 308 8.51 3.83 -8.58
CA GLN A 308 9.20 5.09 -8.90
C GLN A 308 8.73 5.66 -10.26
N ASN A 309 8.55 4.80 -11.26
CA ASN A 309 8.06 5.21 -12.58
C ASN A 309 6.55 5.47 -12.62
N LEU A 310 5.76 4.82 -11.75
CA LEU A 310 4.29 4.96 -11.71
C LEU A 310 3.82 6.18 -10.90
N GLY A 311 4.61 6.59 -9.91
CA GLY A 311 4.21 7.57 -8.90
C GLY A 311 3.45 6.93 -7.72
N ARG A 312 3.28 7.69 -6.64
CA ARG A 312 2.73 7.17 -5.37
C ARG A 312 1.26 6.76 -5.47
N LEU A 313 0.45 7.55 -6.16
CA LEU A 313 -0.99 7.35 -6.31
C LEU A 313 -1.36 7.26 -7.80
N SER A 314 -2.14 6.24 -8.16
CA SER A 314 -2.52 5.93 -9.53
C SER A 314 -3.80 5.11 -9.54
N ALA A 315 -4.55 5.15 -10.66
CA ALA A 315 -5.67 4.25 -10.88
C ALA A 315 -5.24 2.82 -11.21
N LEU A 316 -3.97 2.57 -11.54
CA LEU A 316 -3.44 1.22 -11.65
C LEU A 316 -3.30 0.60 -10.25
N CYS A 317 -3.80 -0.62 -10.08
CA CYS A 317 -3.76 -1.29 -8.78
C CYS A 317 -2.31 -1.59 -8.35
N GLY A 318 -1.92 -1.16 -7.13
CA GLY A 318 -0.60 -1.46 -6.58
C GLY A 318 -0.31 -2.96 -6.43
N CYS A 319 -1.35 -3.81 -6.41
CA CYS A 319 -1.20 -5.25 -6.45
C CYS A 319 -0.46 -5.73 -7.71
N VAL A 320 -0.70 -5.11 -8.88
CA VAL A 320 0.01 -5.44 -10.13
C VAL A 320 1.51 -5.24 -9.96
N VAL A 321 1.90 -4.10 -9.39
CA VAL A 321 3.30 -3.75 -9.14
C VAL A 321 3.98 -4.74 -8.20
N ALA A 322 3.37 -5.00 -7.06
CA ALA A 322 3.94 -5.85 -6.03
C ALA A 322 3.94 -7.34 -6.41
N ALA A 323 2.90 -7.81 -7.11
CA ALA A 323 2.86 -9.18 -7.64
C ALA A 323 3.91 -9.39 -8.74
N THR A 324 4.24 -8.37 -9.53
CA THR A 324 5.37 -8.44 -10.47
C THR A 324 6.68 -8.64 -9.71
N GLY A 325 6.87 -7.95 -8.58
CA GLY A 325 8.02 -8.18 -7.71
C GLY A 325 8.08 -9.62 -7.20
N SER A 326 6.98 -10.15 -6.66
CA SER A 326 6.96 -11.53 -6.15
C SER A 326 7.14 -12.58 -7.26
N SER A 327 6.69 -12.31 -8.49
CA SER A 327 6.99 -13.17 -9.64
C SER A 327 8.50 -13.28 -9.89
N CYS A 328 9.24 -12.16 -9.79
CA CYS A 328 10.71 -12.15 -9.88
C CYS A 328 11.35 -12.98 -8.77
N GLY A 329 10.89 -12.81 -7.52
CA GLY A 329 11.39 -13.56 -6.36
C GLY A 329 11.16 -15.07 -6.49
N ILE A 330 9.96 -15.49 -6.94
CA ILE A 330 9.63 -16.90 -7.18
C ILE A 330 10.49 -17.46 -8.33
N THR A 331 10.62 -16.72 -9.44
CA THR A 331 11.47 -17.12 -10.56
C THR A 331 12.91 -17.38 -10.11
N TYR A 332 13.47 -16.50 -9.30
CA TYR A 332 14.80 -16.68 -8.72
C TYR A 332 14.89 -17.94 -7.84
N LEU A 333 13.89 -18.16 -6.96
CA LEU A 333 13.85 -19.37 -6.12
C LEU A 333 13.69 -20.67 -6.92
N MET A 334 13.11 -20.61 -8.11
CA MET A 334 13.07 -21.75 -9.05
C MET A 334 14.39 -21.99 -9.76
N GLY A 335 15.43 -21.14 -9.54
CA GLY A 335 16.73 -21.22 -10.18
C GLY A 335 16.84 -20.40 -11.47
N GLY A 336 15.89 -19.49 -11.73
CA GLY A 336 15.91 -18.60 -12.87
C GLY A 336 16.97 -17.51 -12.74
N GLU A 337 17.61 -17.20 -13.86
CA GLU A 337 18.56 -16.11 -13.99
C GLU A 337 17.88 -14.82 -14.47
N TYR A 338 18.65 -13.74 -14.70
CA TYR A 338 18.12 -12.45 -15.14
C TYR A 338 17.15 -12.55 -16.32
N LYS A 339 17.44 -13.41 -17.30
CA LYS A 339 16.60 -13.61 -18.49
C LYS A 339 15.19 -14.08 -18.10
N GLN A 340 15.09 -15.09 -17.23
CA GLN A 340 13.81 -15.61 -16.77
C GLN A 340 13.08 -14.58 -15.89
N VAL A 341 13.79 -13.81 -15.07
CA VAL A 341 13.20 -12.71 -14.28
C VAL A 341 12.61 -11.65 -15.23
N ALA A 342 13.31 -11.26 -16.30
CA ALA A 342 12.79 -10.33 -17.31
C ALA A 342 11.52 -10.88 -17.99
N TYR A 343 11.52 -12.15 -18.35
CA TYR A 343 10.35 -12.84 -18.93
C TYR A 343 9.15 -12.84 -17.97
N ALA A 344 9.38 -13.12 -16.69
CA ALA A 344 8.32 -13.07 -15.69
C ALA A 344 7.69 -11.67 -15.61
N VAL A 345 8.49 -10.60 -15.63
CA VAL A 345 8.00 -9.21 -15.63
C VAL A 345 7.15 -8.93 -16.88
N GLN A 346 7.62 -9.32 -18.08
CA GLN A 346 6.87 -9.11 -19.32
C GLN A 346 5.54 -9.86 -19.32
N ASN A 347 5.52 -11.12 -18.85
CA ASN A 347 4.29 -11.91 -18.69
C ASN A 347 3.30 -11.26 -17.71
N MET A 348 3.80 -10.70 -16.59
CA MET A 348 2.97 -9.97 -15.62
C MET A 348 2.34 -8.72 -16.22
N ILE A 349 3.12 -7.92 -16.95
CA ILE A 349 2.66 -6.68 -17.58
C ILE A 349 1.57 -6.99 -18.60
N ALA A 350 1.82 -7.96 -19.47
CA ALA A 350 0.86 -8.38 -20.51
C ALA A 350 -0.49 -8.81 -19.92
N ASN A 351 -0.47 -9.44 -18.74
CA ASN A 351 -1.68 -9.98 -18.12
C ASN A 351 -2.46 -8.94 -17.28
N LEU A 352 -1.77 -8.12 -16.48
CA LEU A 352 -2.43 -7.37 -15.39
C LEU A 352 -2.52 -5.86 -15.60
N THR A 353 -2.07 -5.30 -16.73
CA THR A 353 -2.09 -3.85 -16.97
C THR A 353 -3.48 -3.22 -16.83
N GLY A 354 -4.55 -3.95 -17.02
CA GLY A 354 -5.93 -3.47 -16.90
C GLY A 354 -6.55 -3.53 -15.50
N MET A 355 -5.83 -3.98 -14.46
CA MET A 355 -6.39 -4.05 -13.11
C MET A 355 -6.45 -2.67 -12.45
N ILE A 356 -7.64 -2.09 -12.35
CA ILE A 356 -7.85 -0.76 -11.75
C ILE A 356 -7.91 -0.79 -10.22
N CYS A 357 -7.52 0.32 -9.59
CA CYS A 357 -7.64 0.58 -8.17
C CYS A 357 -8.87 1.44 -7.88
N ASP A 358 -9.82 0.89 -7.14
CA ASP A 358 -11.04 1.56 -6.67
C ASP A 358 -11.02 1.76 -5.15
N GLY A 359 -9.85 2.08 -4.59
CA GLY A 359 -9.64 2.37 -3.17
C GLY A 359 -9.34 1.15 -2.31
N ALA A 360 -8.85 1.40 -1.08
CA ALA A 360 -8.55 0.34 -0.11
C ALA A 360 -9.83 -0.15 0.57
N LYS A 361 -10.03 -1.48 0.59
CA LYS A 361 -11.24 -2.13 1.12
C LYS A 361 -11.05 -3.64 1.26
N PRO A 362 -11.92 -4.35 2.02
CA PRO A 362 -11.80 -5.80 2.21
C PRO A 362 -11.67 -6.60 0.90
N SER A 363 -12.36 -6.22 -0.17
CA SER A 363 -12.24 -6.90 -1.47
C SER A 363 -10.87 -6.76 -2.16
N CYS A 364 -9.92 -5.99 -1.60
CA CYS A 364 -8.52 -5.99 -2.05
C CYS A 364 -7.89 -7.39 -1.92
N ALA A 365 -8.35 -8.23 -0.98
CA ALA A 365 -7.90 -9.61 -0.88
C ALA A 365 -8.11 -10.40 -2.18
N LEU A 366 -9.25 -10.19 -2.87
CA LEU A 366 -9.54 -10.79 -4.18
C LEU A 366 -8.53 -10.33 -5.25
N LYS A 367 -8.19 -9.03 -5.27
CA LYS A 367 -7.21 -8.48 -6.23
C LYS A 367 -5.80 -8.99 -5.96
N LEU A 368 -5.41 -9.13 -4.68
CA LEU A 368 -4.13 -9.72 -4.32
C LEU A 368 -4.08 -11.19 -4.78
N THR A 369 -5.12 -11.97 -4.54
CA THR A 369 -5.20 -13.36 -4.99
C THR A 369 -5.03 -13.47 -6.50
N SER A 370 -5.71 -12.64 -7.30
CA SER A 370 -5.56 -12.60 -8.74
C SER A 370 -4.14 -12.21 -9.17
N GLY A 371 -3.56 -11.19 -8.53
CA GLY A 371 -2.20 -10.74 -8.82
C GLY A 371 -1.14 -11.79 -8.52
N VAL A 372 -1.21 -12.43 -7.35
CA VAL A 372 -0.20 -13.42 -6.96
C VAL A 372 -0.39 -14.77 -7.66
N SER A 373 -1.62 -15.15 -8.07
CA SER A 373 -1.82 -16.31 -8.94
C SER A 373 -1.14 -16.09 -10.30
N THR A 374 -1.31 -14.90 -10.89
CA THR A 374 -0.62 -14.50 -12.11
C THR A 374 0.90 -14.48 -11.92
N ALA A 375 1.40 -14.05 -10.74
CA ALA A 375 2.83 -14.06 -10.44
C ALA A 375 3.43 -15.47 -10.51
N VAL A 376 2.74 -16.48 -9.97
CA VAL A 376 3.18 -17.87 -10.04
C VAL A 376 3.16 -18.38 -11.48
N PHE A 377 2.09 -18.14 -12.24
CA PHE A 377 1.99 -18.55 -13.65
C PHE A 377 3.08 -17.89 -14.51
N SER A 378 3.34 -16.60 -14.30
CA SER A 378 4.37 -15.86 -15.02
C SER A 378 5.77 -16.40 -14.73
N ALA A 379 6.05 -16.79 -13.48
CA ALA A 379 7.30 -17.43 -13.10
C ALA A 379 7.47 -18.82 -13.77
N ILE A 380 6.43 -19.64 -13.76
CA ILE A 380 6.44 -20.98 -14.39
C ILE A 380 6.70 -20.84 -15.89
N LEU A 381 5.96 -19.97 -16.60
CA LEU A 381 6.16 -19.73 -18.03
C LEU A 381 7.58 -19.24 -18.32
N ALA A 382 8.11 -18.34 -17.51
CA ALA A 382 9.45 -17.82 -17.67
C ALA A 382 10.52 -18.92 -17.52
N MET A 383 10.34 -19.85 -16.58
CA MET A 383 11.24 -21.00 -16.39
C MET A 383 11.20 -21.97 -17.57
N GLU A 384 10.07 -22.09 -18.25
CA GLU A 384 9.91 -22.85 -19.50
C GLU A 384 10.45 -22.08 -20.74
N GLY A 385 11.07 -20.92 -20.53
CA GLY A 385 11.58 -20.07 -21.60
C GLY A 385 10.50 -19.36 -22.42
N LYS A 386 9.27 -19.30 -21.92
CA LYS A 386 8.11 -18.68 -22.58
C LYS A 386 7.88 -17.28 -22.07
N CYS A 387 7.73 -16.34 -22.99
CA CYS A 387 7.54 -14.92 -22.73
C CYS A 387 6.58 -14.32 -23.75
N VAL A 388 5.74 -13.40 -23.31
CA VAL A 388 5.00 -12.51 -24.20
C VAL A 388 6.00 -11.63 -24.94
N THR A 389 5.87 -11.55 -26.25
CA THR A 389 6.85 -10.92 -27.14
C THR A 389 6.46 -9.50 -27.54
N SER A 390 7.38 -8.74 -28.13
CA SER A 390 7.15 -7.36 -28.59
C SER A 390 6.13 -7.21 -29.74
N VAL A 391 5.65 -8.30 -30.29
CA VAL A 391 4.53 -8.28 -31.26
C VAL A 391 3.16 -8.29 -30.57
N GLU A 392 3.12 -8.38 -29.23
CA GLU A 392 1.91 -8.52 -28.43
C GLU A 392 1.69 -7.30 -27.53
N GLY A 393 0.71 -6.47 -27.87
CA GLY A 393 0.23 -5.37 -27.01
C GLY A 393 1.29 -4.31 -26.72
N ILE A 394 1.56 -4.08 -25.42
CA ILE A 394 2.45 -3.01 -24.93
C ILE A 394 3.86 -3.51 -24.57
N ILE A 395 4.16 -4.76 -24.88
CA ILE A 395 5.43 -5.38 -24.52
C ILE A 395 6.51 -4.96 -25.53
N GLU A 396 7.71 -4.73 -25.01
CA GLU A 396 8.92 -4.38 -25.77
C GLU A 396 9.98 -5.47 -25.58
N ASP A 397 10.94 -5.54 -26.49
CA ASP A 397 12.08 -6.47 -26.36
C ASP A 397 12.91 -6.17 -25.11
N ASN A 398 13.05 -4.89 -24.77
CA ASN A 398 13.64 -4.45 -23.51
C ASN A 398 12.57 -4.37 -22.43
N VAL A 399 12.74 -5.15 -21.37
CA VAL A 399 11.80 -5.21 -20.25
C VAL A 399 11.59 -3.86 -19.54
N ASP A 400 12.60 -3.01 -19.46
CA ASP A 400 12.49 -1.69 -18.85
C ASP A 400 11.58 -0.76 -19.65
N PHE A 401 11.51 -0.91 -20.98
CA PHE A 401 10.53 -0.19 -21.81
C PHE A 401 9.11 -0.72 -21.58
N SER A 402 8.95 -2.04 -21.43
CA SER A 402 7.65 -2.61 -21.05
C SER A 402 7.16 -2.06 -19.70
N ILE A 403 8.05 -1.93 -18.72
CA ILE A 403 7.75 -1.30 -17.43
C ILE A 403 7.35 0.17 -17.63
N ARG A 404 8.05 0.93 -18.46
CA ARG A 404 7.69 2.32 -18.78
C ARG A 404 6.33 2.42 -19.46
N ASN A 405 5.99 1.52 -20.39
CA ASN A 405 4.69 1.49 -21.04
C ASN A 405 3.56 1.23 -20.01
N LEU A 406 3.74 0.23 -19.13
CA LEU A 406 2.81 -0.03 -18.01
C LEU A 406 2.61 1.22 -17.13
N THR A 407 3.71 1.82 -16.70
CA THR A 407 3.67 2.95 -15.75
C THR A 407 3.11 4.20 -16.41
N LYS A 408 3.36 4.44 -17.69
CA LYS A 408 2.79 5.54 -18.45
C LYS A 408 1.25 5.40 -18.57
N ILE A 409 0.75 4.19 -18.84
CA ILE A 409 -0.70 3.93 -18.83
C ILE A 409 -1.27 4.24 -17.44
N GLY A 410 -0.61 3.80 -16.37
CA GLY A 410 -1.08 4.02 -15.00
C GLY A 410 -1.02 5.47 -14.54
N SER A 411 0.04 6.21 -14.88
CA SER A 411 0.26 7.60 -14.41
C SER A 411 -0.42 8.66 -15.26
N GLU A 412 -0.53 8.43 -16.58
CA GLU A 412 -1.09 9.37 -17.54
C GLU A 412 -2.45 8.88 -18.11
N GLY A 413 -2.47 7.66 -18.66
CA GLY A 413 -3.62 7.12 -19.38
C GLY A 413 -4.84 6.83 -18.50
N MET A 414 -4.65 6.59 -17.21
CA MET A 414 -5.73 6.25 -16.28
C MET A 414 -6.25 7.46 -15.47
N ASN A 415 -5.86 8.69 -15.75
CA ASN A 415 -6.31 9.87 -14.98
C ASN A 415 -7.84 10.07 -15.05
N GLU A 416 -8.43 9.93 -16.22
CA GLU A 416 -9.90 10.01 -16.37
C GLU A 416 -10.59 8.80 -15.73
N THR A 417 -9.99 7.62 -15.80
CA THR A 417 -10.49 6.43 -15.11
C THR A 417 -10.52 6.66 -13.59
N ASP A 418 -9.50 7.30 -13.02
CA ASP A 418 -9.43 7.60 -11.59
C ASP A 418 -10.55 8.55 -11.15
N LYS A 419 -10.82 9.60 -11.93
CA LYS A 419 -11.92 10.53 -11.70
C LYS A 419 -13.28 9.82 -11.79
N LEU A 420 -13.50 9.01 -12.83
CA LEU A 420 -14.75 8.27 -13.03
C LEU A 420 -15.00 7.27 -11.90
N VAL A 421 -13.96 6.55 -11.46
CA VAL A 421 -14.06 5.62 -10.32
C VAL A 421 -14.49 6.35 -9.06
N LEU A 422 -13.90 7.52 -8.77
CA LEU A 422 -14.31 8.31 -7.61
C LEU A 422 -15.75 8.81 -7.74
N ASP A 423 -16.15 9.32 -8.91
CA ASP A 423 -17.52 9.78 -9.16
C ASP A 423 -18.54 8.66 -8.88
N ILE A 424 -18.31 7.47 -9.43
CA ILE A 424 -19.14 6.28 -9.16
C ILE A 424 -19.18 5.97 -7.65
N MET A 425 -18.02 6.01 -6.96
CA MET A 425 -17.93 5.68 -5.54
C MET A 425 -18.71 6.67 -4.64
N THR A 426 -18.76 7.94 -5.02
CA THR A 426 -19.42 9.00 -4.25
C THR A 426 -20.90 9.19 -4.58
N HIS A 427 -21.37 8.67 -5.71
CA HIS A 427 -22.74 8.80 -6.19
C HIS A 427 -23.45 7.44 -6.34
N LYS A 428 -23.11 6.46 -5.50
CA LYS A 428 -23.78 5.16 -5.51
C LYS A 428 -25.25 5.32 -5.14
N HIS A 429 -26.12 4.65 -5.92
CA HIS A 429 -27.50 4.44 -5.51
C HIS A 429 -27.51 3.32 -4.47
N CYS A 430 -27.91 3.66 -3.24
CA CYS A 430 -28.23 2.69 -2.20
C CYS A 430 -29.73 2.47 -2.26
N ASP A 431 -30.16 1.33 -2.82
CA ASP A 431 -31.57 0.89 -2.77
C ASP A 431 -31.90 0.36 -1.37
#